data_83cef06276858ab287f4e4fdf33f1b51
#
_entry.id   83cef06276858ab287f4e4fdf33f1b51
#
_cell.length_a   1.000
_cell.length_b   1.000
_cell.length_c   1.000
_cell.angle_alpha   90.00
_cell.angle_beta   90.00
_cell.angle_gamma   90.00
#
_symmetry.space_group_name_H-M   'P 1'
#
loop_
_entity.id
_entity.type
_entity.pdbx_description
1 polymer ?
#
loop_
_entity_poly.entity_id
_entity_poly.type
_entity_poly.pdbx_seq_one_letter_code
_entity_poly.pdbx_strand_id
1 'polypeptide(L)'
;MRPSVQDRNRHPRTALVLVALAAGFQSAPAPAADDGHLLGDWGGARTRLADRGITFDIGYDSELAHNVSGGDRELTRHADQWKFGTTLDLETLWGWRGASFQAVMTHRSGDNLSVDAGLGTNQQVQEIHGRGQTWHLTTFALDQQFLDGRLQWRIGRLTVGGDFASFSCHFQNLTFCGSQPGNIVGDYWVNWPTSQWATVLKLDTGRQTYVQLGAYQVNPRYIDDEYARRNGWKLDFPSGSTGALIPLELGWTPGHDGLPGSYKVGGWYDTSGGDDLRLDRDRRPLALTGGEPLQRDARYGAYLNFEQQVSGQAEGSGTHVFLNISQADRATAATDRQVSLGIRHVGPFGREDDMLGIAVGATHANPRAAEHQRLYNRLHPDDAAPVLHGNEYVAELLYAWRPLPAVTIRPNLQYVVRPGATSEHGDVFVVGLKSSIVF
;
A
#
# COMPACT_ATOMS: atom_id res chain seq x y z
N MET A 1 39.33 20.73 -49.26
CA MET A 1 37.91 20.99 -49.55
C MET A 1 37.05 20.16 -48.58
N ARG A 2 36.44 20.82 -47.62
CA ARG A 2 35.46 20.22 -46.69
C ARG A 2 34.07 20.68 -47.12
N PRO A 3 33.02 19.83 -47.09
CA PRO A 3 31.68 20.34 -47.02
C PRO A 3 31.15 20.26 -45.56
N SER A 4 30.54 21.32 -45.15
CA SER A 4 29.89 21.58 -43.89
C SER A 4 28.60 20.75 -43.76
N VAL A 5 28.46 20.05 -42.58
CA VAL A 5 27.19 19.42 -42.18
C VAL A 5 26.41 20.47 -41.37
N GLN A 6 25.22 20.84 -41.84
CA GLN A 6 24.27 21.66 -41.11
C GLN A 6 23.48 20.79 -40.15
N ASP A 7 23.62 21.15 -38.89
CA ASP A 7 22.88 20.64 -37.74
C ASP A 7 21.43 21.18 -37.82
N ARG A 8 20.44 20.25 -37.87
CA ARG A 8 19.01 20.58 -37.76
C ARG A 8 18.45 19.87 -36.51
N ASN A 9 18.73 20.40 -35.34
CA ASN A 9 18.01 20.08 -34.14
C ASN A 9 16.62 20.75 -34.16
N ARG A 10 15.59 19.99 -34.47
CA ARG A 10 14.20 20.36 -34.21
C ARG A 10 13.69 19.52 -33.07
N HIS A 11 13.64 20.07 -31.86
CA HIS A 11 12.89 19.52 -30.76
C HIS A 11 11.38 19.65 -31.04
N PRO A 12 10.58 18.58 -30.91
CA PRO A 12 9.14 18.72 -30.86
C PRO A 12 8.73 19.31 -29.52
N ARG A 13 8.13 20.49 -29.51
CA ARG A 13 7.42 21.04 -28.37
C ARG A 13 6.18 20.19 -28.15
N THR A 14 6.18 19.39 -27.07
CA THR A 14 4.99 18.68 -26.60
C THR A 14 4.04 19.72 -26.02
N ALA A 15 3.02 20.06 -26.78
CA ALA A 15 1.93 20.90 -26.30
C ALA A 15 1.07 20.08 -25.35
N LEU A 16 0.96 20.53 -24.10
CA LEU A 16 0.03 20.03 -23.13
C LEU A 16 -1.39 20.40 -23.59
N VAL A 17 -2.11 19.43 -24.16
CA VAL A 17 -3.53 19.61 -24.53
C VAL A 17 -4.37 19.36 -23.29
N LEU A 18 -4.73 20.44 -22.60
CA LEU A 18 -5.85 20.44 -21.65
C LEU A 18 -7.14 20.32 -22.47
N VAL A 19 -7.70 19.12 -22.56
CA VAL A 19 -9.03 18.90 -23.12
C VAL A 19 -10.06 19.35 -22.09
N ALA A 20 -10.54 20.58 -22.22
CA ALA A 20 -11.74 21.05 -21.54
C ALA A 20 -12.96 20.40 -22.25
N LEU A 21 -13.50 19.33 -21.66
CA LEU A 21 -14.80 18.77 -22.04
C LEU A 21 -15.91 19.71 -21.50
N ALA A 22 -16.25 20.75 -22.28
CA ALA A 22 -17.51 21.46 -22.11
C ALA A 22 -18.56 20.73 -22.99
N ALA A 23 -19.17 19.67 -22.40
CA ALA A 23 -20.37 19.09 -22.98
C ALA A 23 -21.58 19.83 -22.39
N GLY A 24 -22.38 20.46 -23.26
CA GLY A 24 -23.66 21.07 -22.90
C GLY A 24 -24.61 20.02 -22.35
N PHE A 25 -24.93 20.11 -21.06
CA PHE A 25 -25.94 19.29 -20.42
C PHE A 25 -27.33 19.86 -20.73
N GLN A 26 -28.06 19.17 -21.60
CA GLN A 26 -29.53 19.26 -21.61
C GLN A 26 -30.07 18.63 -20.36
N SER A 27 -30.99 19.31 -19.68
CA SER A 27 -31.63 18.85 -18.45
C SER A 27 -32.32 17.49 -18.63
N ALA A 28 -31.64 16.45 -18.15
CA ALA A 28 -32.24 15.15 -17.93
C ALA A 28 -33.05 15.16 -16.61
N PRO A 29 -34.07 14.30 -16.44
CA PRO A 29 -34.84 14.21 -15.21
C PRO A 29 -33.89 13.89 -14.03
N ALA A 30 -34.24 14.44 -12.84
CA ALA A 30 -33.44 14.30 -11.63
C ALA A 30 -33.03 12.84 -11.41
N PRO A 31 -31.72 12.56 -11.22
CA PRO A 31 -31.27 11.20 -10.93
C PRO A 31 -31.86 10.74 -9.60
N ALA A 32 -32.24 9.46 -9.55
CA ALA A 32 -32.45 8.76 -8.30
C ALA A 32 -31.22 8.97 -7.38
N ALA A 33 -31.43 8.99 -6.06
CA ALA A 33 -30.40 9.29 -5.06
C ALA A 33 -29.03 8.78 -5.49
N ASP A 34 -28.05 9.69 -5.53
CA ASP A 34 -26.67 9.39 -5.92
C ASP A 34 -26.09 8.40 -4.89
N ASP A 35 -25.96 7.14 -5.27
CA ASP A 35 -25.50 6.04 -4.43
C ASP A 35 -23.97 6.02 -4.24
N GLY A 36 -23.28 7.08 -4.68
CA GLY A 36 -21.83 7.17 -4.61
C GLY A 36 -21.07 6.42 -5.72
N HIS A 37 -21.78 5.96 -6.76
CA HIS A 37 -21.21 5.29 -7.92
C HIS A 37 -21.32 6.15 -9.19
N LEU A 38 -20.24 6.27 -9.98
CA LEU A 38 -20.23 7.09 -11.18
C LEU A 38 -21.28 6.67 -12.24
N LEU A 39 -21.52 5.37 -12.35
CA LEU A 39 -22.53 4.79 -13.25
C LEU A 39 -23.90 4.58 -12.58
N GLY A 40 -24.07 5.06 -11.35
CA GLY A 40 -25.28 4.93 -10.56
C GLY A 40 -25.76 3.48 -10.39
N ASP A 41 -27.06 3.28 -10.29
CA ASP A 41 -27.68 1.97 -10.04
C ASP A 41 -27.90 1.12 -11.31
N TRP A 42 -27.29 1.45 -12.43
CA TRP A 42 -27.45 0.73 -13.73
C TRP A 42 -28.90 0.53 -14.12
N GLY A 43 -29.75 1.53 -13.90
CA GLY A 43 -31.20 1.43 -14.13
C GLY A 43 -31.90 0.44 -13.19
N GLY A 44 -31.45 0.36 -11.96
CA GLY A 44 -31.98 -0.53 -10.92
C GLY A 44 -31.35 -1.94 -10.93
N ALA A 45 -30.39 -2.22 -11.81
CA ALA A 45 -29.81 -3.55 -11.90
C ALA A 45 -28.85 -3.85 -10.73
N ARG A 46 -28.09 -2.86 -10.26
CA ARG A 46 -27.18 -2.99 -9.11
C ARG A 46 -27.96 -3.37 -7.85
N THR A 47 -29.01 -2.62 -7.53
CA THR A 47 -29.92 -2.91 -6.40
C THR A 47 -30.55 -4.29 -6.51
N ARG A 48 -31.11 -4.65 -7.69
CA ARG A 48 -31.72 -5.98 -7.88
C ARG A 48 -30.71 -7.14 -7.73
N LEU A 49 -29.46 -6.95 -8.09
CA LEU A 49 -28.40 -7.95 -7.90
C LEU A 49 -27.98 -8.03 -6.43
N ALA A 50 -27.85 -6.89 -5.76
CA ALA A 50 -27.55 -6.83 -4.32
C ALA A 50 -28.66 -7.53 -3.49
N ASP A 51 -29.94 -7.29 -3.80
CA ASP A 51 -31.07 -7.97 -3.18
C ASP A 51 -31.05 -9.50 -3.39
N ARG A 52 -30.37 -9.97 -4.42
CA ARG A 52 -30.14 -11.40 -4.70
C ARG A 52 -28.82 -11.93 -4.12
N GLY A 53 -28.12 -11.14 -3.33
CA GLY A 53 -26.84 -11.53 -2.72
C GLY A 53 -25.61 -11.37 -3.62
N ILE A 54 -25.67 -10.53 -4.68
CA ILE A 54 -24.53 -10.29 -5.58
C ILE A 54 -24.20 -8.81 -5.58
N THR A 55 -23.06 -8.42 -5.00
CA THR A 55 -22.57 -7.05 -5.01
C THR A 55 -21.30 -6.90 -5.83
N PHE A 56 -21.13 -5.72 -6.44
CA PHE A 56 -19.95 -5.38 -7.22
C PHE A 56 -19.23 -4.19 -6.60
N ASP A 57 -17.90 -4.23 -6.63
CA ASP A 57 -16.98 -3.18 -6.19
C ASP A 57 -15.97 -2.92 -7.31
N ILE A 58 -16.25 -1.90 -8.13
CA ILE A 58 -15.43 -1.55 -9.28
C ILE A 58 -14.83 -0.17 -9.02
N GLY A 59 -13.51 -0.06 -9.12
CA GLY A 59 -12.80 1.17 -8.85
C GLY A 59 -11.62 1.39 -9.78
N TYR A 60 -11.25 2.65 -9.92
CA TYR A 60 -10.07 3.11 -10.63
C TYR A 60 -9.31 4.13 -9.78
N ASP A 61 -8.03 3.89 -9.57
CA ASP A 61 -7.11 4.83 -8.93
C ASP A 61 -6.01 5.22 -9.91
N SER A 62 -5.59 6.47 -9.87
CA SER A 62 -4.56 7.02 -10.75
C SER A 62 -3.65 7.95 -9.95
N GLU A 63 -2.34 7.86 -10.19
CA GLU A 63 -1.33 8.69 -9.54
C GLU A 63 -0.38 9.29 -10.57
N LEU A 64 -0.42 10.62 -10.71
CA LEU A 64 0.58 11.40 -11.42
C LEU A 64 1.57 11.95 -10.40
N ALA A 65 2.87 11.90 -10.70
CA ALA A 65 3.92 12.48 -9.87
C ALA A 65 4.99 13.14 -10.74
N HIS A 66 5.49 14.30 -10.27
CA HIS A 66 6.57 15.06 -10.90
C HIS A 66 7.58 15.47 -9.82
N ASN A 67 8.86 15.11 -9.99
CA ASN A 67 9.90 15.62 -9.10
C ASN A 67 10.39 16.98 -9.59
N VAL A 68 10.14 18.00 -8.78
CA VAL A 68 10.58 19.39 -9.04
C VAL A 68 12.05 19.55 -8.68
N SER A 69 12.55 18.75 -7.74
CA SER A 69 13.97 18.70 -7.36
C SER A 69 14.33 17.32 -6.79
N GLY A 70 15.62 17.02 -6.77
CA GLY A 70 16.17 15.75 -6.31
C GLY A 70 16.14 14.65 -7.38
N GLY A 71 16.90 13.58 -7.14
CA GLY A 71 17.12 12.50 -8.10
C GLY A 71 18.11 12.86 -9.21
N ASP A 72 18.30 11.92 -10.15
CA ASP A 72 19.22 12.06 -11.28
C ASP A 72 18.61 12.85 -12.43
N ARG A 73 17.28 12.85 -12.54
CA ARG A 73 16.50 13.47 -13.64
C ARG A 73 15.20 14.03 -13.12
N GLU A 74 14.79 15.16 -13.70
CA GLU A 74 13.45 15.74 -13.50
C GLU A 74 12.47 15.09 -14.48
N LEU A 75 11.48 14.37 -13.99
CA LEU A 75 10.54 13.59 -14.78
C LEU A 75 9.11 13.71 -14.24
N THR A 76 8.16 13.40 -15.12
CA THR A 76 6.76 13.14 -14.74
C THR A 76 6.43 11.69 -15.06
N ARG A 77 5.79 11.00 -14.12
CA ARG A 77 5.35 9.62 -14.28
C ARG A 77 3.91 9.44 -13.81
N HIS A 78 3.25 8.49 -14.46
CA HIS A 78 1.87 8.12 -14.19
C HIS A 78 1.79 6.63 -13.90
N ALA A 79 1.03 6.28 -12.88
CA ALA A 79 0.63 4.90 -12.59
C ALA A 79 -0.87 4.83 -12.33
N ASP A 80 -1.49 3.70 -12.65
CA ASP A 80 -2.90 3.48 -12.39
C ASP A 80 -3.21 2.06 -11.91
N GLN A 81 -4.40 1.92 -11.33
CA GLN A 81 -4.93 0.67 -10.84
C GLN A 81 -6.43 0.57 -11.12
N TRP A 82 -6.84 -0.52 -11.74
CA TRP A 82 -8.22 -0.97 -11.80
C TRP A 82 -8.48 -2.04 -10.75
N LYS A 83 -9.65 -1.98 -10.14
CA LYS A 83 -10.18 -3.01 -9.23
C LYS A 83 -11.54 -3.49 -9.75
N PHE A 84 -11.69 -4.81 -9.85
CA PHE A 84 -12.95 -5.48 -10.19
C PHE A 84 -13.25 -6.50 -9.10
N GLY A 85 -14.18 -6.18 -8.22
CA GLY A 85 -14.59 -7.00 -7.10
C GLY A 85 -16.03 -7.47 -7.25
N THR A 86 -16.30 -8.68 -6.73
CA THR A 86 -17.64 -9.17 -6.48
C THR A 86 -17.68 -9.88 -5.13
N THR A 87 -18.79 -9.69 -4.42
CA THR A 87 -19.10 -10.45 -3.20
C THR A 87 -20.43 -11.18 -3.40
N LEU A 88 -20.42 -12.46 -3.10
CA LEU A 88 -21.58 -13.34 -3.14
C LEU A 88 -22.03 -13.64 -1.70
N ASP A 89 -23.21 -13.23 -1.32
CA ASP A 89 -23.86 -13.64 -0.08
C ASP A 89 -24.46 -15.05 -0.29
N LEU A 90 -23.78 -16.04 0.26
CA LEU A 90 -24.14 -17.44 0.07
C LEU A 90 -25.38 -17.83 0.89
N GLU A 91 -25.74 -17.07 1.92
CA GLU A 91 -26.97 -17.25 2.66
C GLU A 91 -28.18 -16.89 1.78
N THR A 92 -28.14 -15.71 1.15
CA THR A 92 -29.20 -15.27 0.22
C THR A 92 -29.28 -16.14 -1.03
N LEU A 93 -28.13 -16.54 -1.59
CA LEU A 93 -28.09 -17.31 -2.84
C LEU A 93 -28.48 -18.77 -2.64
N TRP A 94 -28.03 -19.41 -1.56
CA TRP A 94 -28.10 -20.87 -1.38
C TRP A 94 -28.49 -21.32 0.01
N GLY A 95 -28.84 -20.40 0.93
CA GLY A 95 -29.20 -20.72 2.31
C GLY A 95 -28.02 -21.15 3.19
N TRP A 96 -26.78 -20.89 2.75
CA TRP A 96 -25.58 -21.18 3.54
C TRP A 96 -25.33 -20.08 4.55
N ARG A 97 -25.84 -20.25 5.77
CA ARG A 97 -25.90 -19.23 6.82
C ARG A 97 -24.54 -18.68 7.20
N GLY A 98 -24.45 -17.34 7.21
CA GLY A 98 -23.27 -16.59 7.63
C GLY A 98 -22.06 -16.78 6.71
N ALA A 99 -22.27 -17.32 5.49
CA ALA A 99 -21.21 -17.51 4.51
C ALA A 99 -21.27 -16.46 3.41
N SER A 100 -20.11 -15.92 3.02
CA SER A 100 -19.95 -15.12 1.81
C SER A 100 -18.69 -15.53 1.05
N PHE A 101 -18.67 -15.23 -0.24
CA PHE A 101 -17.51 -15.49 -1.09
C PHE A 101 -17.11 -14.21 -1.79
N GLN A 102 -15.81 -13.89 -1.77
CA GLN A 102 -15.27 -12.70 -2.39
C GLN A 102 -14.24 -13.05 -3.47
N ALA A 103 -14.37 -12.43 -4.64
CA ALA A 103 -13.41 -12.48 -5.71
C ALA A 103 -13.02 -11.05 -6.14
N VAL A 104 -11.74 -10.72 -6.17
CA VAL A 104 -11.23 -9.41 -6.60
C VAL A 104 -10.07 -9.61 -7.54
N MET A 105 -10.18 -8.98 -8.72
CA MET A 105 -9.11 -8.84 -9.70
C MET A 105 -8.61 -7.39 -9.68
N THR A 106 -7.31 -7.22 -9.69
CA THR A 106 -6.67 -5.90 -9.78
C THR A 106 -5.73 -5.86 -10.98
N HIS A 107 -5.75 -4.76 -11.71
CA HIS A 107 -4.79 -4.50 -12.78
C HIS A 107 -4.02 -3.23 -12.45
N ARG A 108 -2.70 -3.29 -12.50
CA ARG A 108 -1.82 -2.12 -12.37
C ARG A 108 -1.08 -1.87 -13.66
N SER A 109 -0.86 -0.59 -14.00
CA SER A 109 -0.06 -0.16 -15.15
C SER A 109 0.66 1.17 -14.87
N GLY A 110 1.56 1.55 -15.80
CA GLY A 110 2.29 2.81 -15.73
C GLY A 110 3.74 2.69 -15.23
N ASP A 111 4.34 3.83 -14.89
CA ASP A 111 5.77 4.00 -14.65
C ASP A 111 6.03 4.48 -13.20
N ASN A 112 7.24 4.22 -12.69
CA ASN A 112 7.66 4.56 -11.33
C ASN A 112 8.59 5.77 -11.32
N LEU A 113 8.11 6.89 -10.81
CA LEU A 113 8.94 8.10 -10.68
C LEU A 113 10.17 7.88 -9.79
N SER A 114 10.01 7.15 -8.67
CA SER A 114 11.13 6.90 -7.74
C SER A 114 12.30 6.18 -8.40
N VAL A 115 12.01 5.21 -9.28
CA VAL A 115 13.03 4.44 -10.01
C VAL A 115 13.53 5.21 -11.23
N ASP A 116 12.61 5.70 -12.07
CA ASP A 116 12.95 6.29 -13.37
C ASP A 116 13.71 7.61 -13.24
N ALA A 117 13.41 8.39 -12.21
CA ALA A 117 14.11 9.64 -11.93
C ALA A 117 15.35 9.47 -11.04
N GLY A 118 15.63 8.25 -10.56
CA GLY A 118 16.75 7.98 -9.65
C GLY A 118 16.61 8.72 -8.32
N LEU A 119 15.39 8.76 -7.73
CA LEU A 119 15.16 9.52 -6.50
C LEU A 119 15.88 8.94 -5.29
N GLY A 120 16.25 7.67 -5.33
CA GLY A 120 16.93 6.97 -4.24
C GLY A 120 16.08 6.74 -2.98
N THR A 121 14.76 6.97 -3.04
CA THR A 121 13.86 6.86 -1.88
C THR A 121 13.62 5.42 -1.45
N ASN A 122 13.54 5.17 -0.13
CA ASN A 122 13.15 3.86 0.42
C ASN A 122 11.68 3.54 0.12
N GLN A 123 10.81 4.56 0.17
CA GLN A 123 9.39 4.41 -0.12
C GLN A 123 9.03 5.11 -1.43
N GLN A 124 8.16 4.48 -2.21
CA GLN A 124 7.75 5.04 -3.50
C GLN A 124 6.87 6.28 -3.31
N VAL A 125 7.06 7.28 -4.18
CA VAL A 125 6.23 8.49 -4.21
C VAL A 125 4.88 8.26 -4.90
N GLN A 126 4.67 7.07 -5.50
CA GLN A 126 3.42 6.57 -6.10
C GLN A 126 3.14 5.17 -5.55
N GLU A 127 2.23 5.07 -4.56
CA GLU A 127 1.99 3.82 -3.81
C GLU A 127 1.36 2.72 -4.67
N ILE A 128 0.57 3.08 -5.69
CA ILE A 128 -0.10 2.11 -6.54
C ILE A 128 0.83 1.46 -7.57
N HIS A 129 2.08 1.92 -7.73
CA HIS A 129 3.02 1.25 -8.63
C HIS A 129 3.60 -0.01 -7.99
N GLY A 130 3.90 -1.02 -8.82
CA GLY A 130 4.65 -2.22 -8.42
C GLY A 130 3.91 -3.53 -8.61
N ARG A 131 4.61 -4.61 -8.26
CA ARG A 131 4.14 -5.99 -8.38
C ARG A 131 3.90 -6.41 -9.85
N GLY A 132 4.83 -6.01 -10.75
CA GLY A 132 4.88 -6.45 -12.15
C GLY A 132 4.03 -5.67 -13.12
N GLN A 133 3.26 -4.66 -12.67
CA GLN A 133 2.38 -3.85 -13.50
C GLN A 133 1.51 -4.74 -14.41
N THR A 134 0.65 -5.54 -13.80
CA THR A 134 -0.11 -6.62 -14.44
C THR A 134 -1.42 -6.92 -13.71
N TRP A 135 -2.12 -7.96 -14.15
CA TRP A 135 -3.30 -8.50 -13.48
C TRP A 135 -2.94 -9.37 -12.28
N HIS A 136 -3.66 -9.16 -11.17
CA HIS A 136 -3.56 -9.96 -9.96
C HIS A 136 -4.93 -10.50 -9.53
N LEU A 137 -4.99 -11.77 -9.16
CA LEU A 137 -6.08 -12.31 -8.36
C LEU A 137 -5.83 -11.89 -6.90
N THR A 138 -6.36 -10.74 -6.52
CA THR A 138 -6.05 -10.08 -5.25
C THR A 138 -6.79 -10.71 -4.08
N THR A 139 -8.03 -11.15 -4.31
CA THR A 139 -8.80 -11.90 -3.32
C THR A 139 -9.57 -13.01 -4.03
N PHE A 140 -9.60 -14.19 -3.42
CA PHE A 140 -10.45 -15.30 -3.81
C PHE A 140 -10.68 -16.15 -2.56
N ALA A 141 -11.68 -15.79 -1.78
CA ALA A 141 -11.80 -16.30 -0.41
C ALA A 141 -13.25 -16.55 -0.01
N LEU A 142 -13.43 -17.60 0.76
CA LEU A 142 -14.62 -17.86 1.55
C LEU A 142 -14.48 -17.15 2.90
N ASP A 143 -15.55 -16.52 3.32
CA ASP A 143 -15.72 -15.87 4.62
C ASP A 143 -16.90 -16.56 5.32
N GLN A 144 -16.68 -17.14 6.49
CA GLN A 144 -17.70 -17.86 7.25
C GLN A 144 -17.79 -17.30 8.66
N GLN A 145 -18.99 -16.93 9.03
CA GLN A 145 -19.31 -16.47 10.38
C GLN A 145 -19.88 -17.62 11.22
N PHE A 146 -19.46 -17.69 12.49
CA PHE A 146 -19.94 -18.61 13.51
C PHE A 146 -20.27 -17.84 14.79
N LEU A 147 -20.94 -18.49 15.73
CA LEU A 147 -21.27 -17.94 17.04
C LEU A 147 -22.01 -16.60 16.95
N ASP A 148 -23.03 -16.54 16.09
CA ASP A 148 -23.81 -15.32 15.82
C ASP A 148 -22.94 -14.12 15.38
N GLY A 149 -21.95 -14.39 14.51
CA GLY A 149 -21.07 -13.39 13.94
C GLY A 149 -19.83 -13.06 14.80
N ARG A 150 -19.71 -13.62 16.02
CA ARG A 150 -18.56 -13.35 16.90
C ARG A 150 -17.27 -14.00 16.44
N LEU A 151 -17.33 -15.12 15.75
CA LEU A 151 -16.15 -15.75 15.16
C LEU A 151 -16.25 -15.71 13.64
N GLN A 152 -15.31 -15.07 12.99
CA GLN A 152 -15.15 -15.00 11.55
C GLN A 152 -13.97 -15.89 11.14
N TRP A 153 -14.16 -16.71 10.14
CA TRP A 153 -13.11 -17.51 9.51
C TRP A 153 -13.05 -17.18 8.02
N ARG A 154 -11.86 -16.76 7.57
CA ARG A 154 -11.58 -16.49 6.18
C ARG A 154 -10.54 -17.47 5.67
N ILE A 155 -10.74 -18.00 4.46
CA ILE A 155 -9.83 -18.94 3.83
C ILE A 155 -9.77 -18.75 2.32
N GLY A 156 -8.60 -18.78 1.74
CA GLY A 156 -8.37 -18.63 0.29
C GLY A 156 -7.14 -17.82 -0.06
N ARG A 157 -7.25 -17.05 -1.14
CA ARG A 157 -6.23 -16.09 -1.56
C ARG A 157 -6.53 -14.75 -0.89
N LEU A 158 -5.65 -14.31 0.02
CA LEU A 158 -5.79 -13.11 0.83
C LEU A 158 -4.50 -12.29 0.83
N THR A 159 -4.60 -10.98 0.99
CA THR A 159 -3.44 -10.10 1.20
C THR A 159 -3.21 -9.91 2.70
N VAL A 160 -1.97 -10.01 3.17
CA VAL A 160 -1.69 -9.84 4.61
C VAL A 160 -2.10 -8.45 5.09
N GLY A 161 -1.72 -7.41 4.32
CA GLY A 161 -2.04 -6.02 4.68
C GLY A 161 -3.51 -5.64 4.59
N GLY A 162 -4.37 -6.48 3.98
CA GLY A 162 -5.82 -6.32 4.01
C GLY A 162 -6.44 -6.72 5.35
N ASP A 163 -5.83 -7.68 6.03
CA ASP A 163 -6.33 -8.23 7.30
C ASP A 163 -5.57 -7.69 8.51
N PHE A 164 -4.23 -7.57 8.44
CA PHE A 164 -3.36 -7.22 9.56
C PHE A 164 -2.62 -5.91 9.36
N ALA A 165 -2.40 -5.16 10.43
CA ALA A 165 -1.75 -3.84 10.41
C ALA A 165 -2.37 -2.88 9.40
N SER A 166 -3.62 -3.08 9.01
CA SER A 166 -4.31 -2.29 8.01
C SER A 166 -4.65 -0.91 8.54
N PHE A 167 -4.46 0.14 7.73
CA PHE A 167 -4.88 1.50 8.03
C PHE A 167 -5.32 2.23 6.75
N SER A 168 -5.94 3.40 6.93
CA SER A 168 -6.52 4.16 5.81
C SER A 168 -5.45 4.70 4.86
N CYS A 169 -5.60 4.46 3.55
CA CYS A 169 -4.69 4.93 2.49
C CYS A 169 -5.25 6.16 1.79
N HIS A 170 -4.99 7.35 2.33
CA HIS A 170 -5.43 8.62 1.73
C HIS A 170 -4.33 9.34 0.96
N PHE A 171 -3.09 9.15 1.37
CA PHE A 171 -1.90 9.77 0.83
C PHE A 171 -1.38 9.04 -0.41
N GLN A 172 -0.48 9.66 -1.16
CA GLN A 172 0.12 9.09 -2.36
C GLN A 172 1.48 8.43 -2.09
N ASN A 173 2.24 8.92 -1.09
CA ASN A 173 3.50 8.31 -0.72
C ASN A 173 3.26 7.00 0.03
N LEU A 174 3.98 5.95 -0.34
CA LEU A 174 3.84 4.61 0.24
C LEU A 174 4.10 4.57 1.76
N THR A 175 4.85 5.53 2.32
CA THR A 175 5.06 5.67 3.78
C THR A 175 3.73 5.76 4.55
N PHE A 176 2.68 6.31 3.91
CA PHE A 176 1.38 6.59 4.52
C PHE A 176 0.25 5.72 3.95
N CYS A 177 0.59 4.63 3.26
CA CYS A 177 -0.37 3.73 2.65
C CYS A 177 0.05 2.27 2.84
N GLY A 178 -0.92 1.36 2.71
CA GLY A 178 -0.74 -0.07 2.90
C GLY A 178 -0.52 -0.43 4.37
N SER A 179 -0.11 -1.67 4.62
CA SER A 179 0.29 -2.14 5.94
C SER A 179 1.79 -1.92 6.11
N GLN A 180 2.20 -1.16 7.13
CA GLN A 180 3.61 -0.78 7.32
C GLN A 180 4.60 -1.96 7.36
N PRO A 181 4.33 -3.12 8.01
CA PRO A 181 5.23 -4.24 7.92
C PRO A 181 5.58 -4.62 6.48
N GLY A 182 4.61 -4.62 5.56
CA GLY A 182 4.85 -4.91 4.16
C GLY A 182 5.67 -3.85 3.41
N ASN A 183 5.77 -2.64 3.94
CA ASN A 183 6.62 -1.58 3.38
C ASN A 183 8.10 -1.75 3.77
N ILE A 184 8.40 -2.50 4.83
CA ILE A 184 9.76 -2.72 5.34
C ILE A 184 10.25 -4.17 5.18
N VAL A 185 9.34 -5.17 5.13
CA VAL A 185 9.64 -6.59 4.95
C VAL A 185 8.71 -7.22 3.91
N GLY A 186 8.52 -6.55 2.78
CA GLY A 186 7.60 -6.90 1.71
C GLY A 186 7.95 -8.14 0.90
N ASP A 187 9.01 -8.86 1.26
CA ASP A 187 9.41 -10.14 0.69
C ASP A 187 8.58 -11.32 1.26
N TYR A 188 8.05 -11.18 2.47
CA TYR A 188 7.18 -12.19 3.10
C TYR A 188 5.87 -11.62 3.65
N TRP A 189 5.82 -10.35 4.05
CA TRP A 189 4.58 -9.64 4.37
C TRP A 189 4.04 -8.95 3.12
N VAL A 190 3.17 -9.62 2.39
CA VAL A 190 2.76 -9.16 1.06
C VAL A 190 1.49 -8.32 1.14
N ASN A 191 1.61 -7.06 0.72
CA ASN A 191 0.51 -6.10 0.63
C ASN A 191 -0.25 -6.22 -0.71
N TRP A 192 -1.40 -5.54 -0.78
CA TRP A 192 -2.17 -5.33 -2.01
C TRP A 192 -1.27 -4.88 -3.18
N PRO A 193 -1.46 -5.37 -4.41
CA PRO A 193 -2.56 -6.21 -4.90
C PRO A 193 -2.26 -7.71 -4.89
N THR A 194 -1.11 -8.12 -4.40
CA THR A 194 -0.69 -9.52 -4.44
C THR A 194 -1.28 -10.29 -3.24
N SER A 195 -1.84 -11.45 -3.49
CA SER A 195 -2.38 -12.34 -2.46
C SER A 195 -1.57 -13.62 -2.30
N GLN A 196 -1.73 -14.24 -1.14
CA GLN A 196 -1.13 -15.52 -0.76
C GLN A 196 -2.24 -16.49 -0.36
N TRP A 197 -2.00 -17.81 -0.43
CA TRP A 197 -2.91 -18.76 0.22
C TRP A 197 -2.85 -18.56 1.73
N ALA A 198 -4.02 -18.43 2.34
CA ALA A 198 -4.10 -18.03 3.73
C ALA A 198 -5.37 -18.54 4.43
N THR A 199 -5.30 -18.56 5.75
CA THR A 199 -6.47 -18.67 6.62
C THR A 199 -6.35 -17.65 7.75
N VAL A 200 -7.48 -17.03 8.13
CA VAL A 200 -7.57 -16.01 9.17
C VAL A 200 -8.76 -16.31 10.06
N LEU A 201 -8.54 -16.28 11.36
CA LEU A 201 -9.56 -16.37 12.39
C LEU A 201 -9.63 -15.05 13.15
N LYS A 202 -10.82 -14.45 13.25
CA LYS A 202 -11.06 -13.24 14.03
C LYS A 202 -12.19 -13.51 15.03
N LEU A 203 -11.92 -13.31 16.29
CA LEU A 203 -12.88 -13.47 17.39
C LEU A 203 -13.18 -12.08 18.00
N ASP A 204 -14.46 -11.70 17.94
CA ASP A 204 -14.98 -10.60 18.74
C ASP A 204 -15.04 -11.04 20.21
N THR A 205 -14.25 -10.39 21.07
CA THR A 205 -14.15 -10.66 22.49
C THR A 205 -15.13 -9.82 23.33
N GLY A 206 -15.97 -9.00 22.67
CA GLY A 206 -16.91 -8.08 23.30
C GLY A 206 -16.26 -6.74 23.65
N ARG A 207 -17.08 -5.77 24.07
CA ARG A 207 -16.64 -4.41 24.40
C ARG A 207 -15.84 -3.71 23.28
N GLN A 208 -16.22 -3.98 22.01
CA GLN A 208 -15.58 -3.42 20.83
C GLN A 208 -14.10 -3.88 20.67
N THR A 209 -13.74 -5.03 21.22
CA THR A 209 -12.39 -5.62 21.11
C THR A 209 -12.42 -6.90 20.31
N TYR A 210 -11.31 -7.23 19.67
CA TYR A 210 -11.13 -8.50 18.97
C TYR A 210 -9.70 -9.04 19.11
N VAL A 211 -9.56 -10.34 18.89
CA VAL A 211 -8.29 -11.01 18.63
C VAL A 211 -8.35 -11.65 17.25
N GLN A 212 -7.26 -11.53 16.51
CA GLN A 212 -7.17 -12.06 15.15
C GLN A 212 -5.84 -12.78 14.95
N LEU A 213 -5.89 -13.98 14.38
CA LEU A 213 -4.74 -14.82 14.07
C LEU A 213 -4.81 -15.24 12.60
N GLY A 214 -3.69 -15.14 11.88
CA GLY A 214 -3.57 -15.58 10.50
C GLY A 214 -2.46 -16.59 10.28
N ALA A 215 -2.54 -17.30 9.16
CA ALA A 215 -1.45 -18.09 8.60
C ALA A 215 -1.46 -17.90 7.08
N TYR A 216 -0.35 -17.39 6.54
CA TYR A 216 -0.16 -17.07 5.12
C TYR A 216 1.01 -17.85 4.56
N GLN A 217 0.84 -18.48 3.41
CA GLN A 217 1.92 -19.15 2.70
C GLN A 217 2.99 -18.15 2.28
N VAL A 218 4.24 -18.36 2.64
CA VAL A 218 5.37 -17.58 2.12
C VAL A 218 5.98 -18.31 0.93
N ASN A 219 6.00 -17.60 -0.20
CA ASN A 219 6.57 -18.12 -1.44
C ASN A 219 7.17 -16.95 -2.24
N PRO A 220 8.47 -16.97 -2.56
CA PRO A 220 9.15 -15.90 -3.31
C PRO A 220 8.51 -15.58 -4.67
N ARG A 221 7.79 -16.53 -5.28
CA ARG A 221 7.10 -16.30 -6.56
C ARG A 221 5.99 -15.23 -6.46
N TYR A 222 5.40 -15.02 -5.28
CA TYR A 222 4.35 -14.00 -5.13
C TYR A 222 4.86 -12.56 -5.29
N ILE A 223 6.17 -12.35 -5.10
CA ILE A 223 6.81 -11.03 -5.26
C ILE A 223 7.69 -10.93 -6.50
N ASP A 224 7.80 -12.00 -7.30
CA ASP A 224 8.51 -12.03 -8.57
C ASP A 224 7.64 -11.40 -9.66
N ASP A 225 8.06 -10.27 -10.20
CA ASP A 225 7.32 -9.51 -11.22
C ASP A 225 7.16 -10.29 -12.53
N GLU A 226 8.14 -11.09 -12.93
CA GLU A 226 8.04 -11.89 -14.15
C GLU A 226 7.05 -13.05 -13.99
N TYR A 227 7.07 -13.69 -12.82
CA TYR A 227 6.07 -14.69 -12.48
C TYR A 227 4.67 -14.08 -12.41
N ALA A 228 4.53 -12.90 -11.80
CA ALA A 228 3.25 -12.19 -11.69
C ALA A 228 2.67 -11.87 -13.08
N ARG A 229 3.46 -11.37 -14.03
CA ARG A 229 3.01 -11.09 -15.41
C ARG A 229 2.43 -12.31 -16.12
N ARG A 230 2.90 -13.51 -15.81
CA ARG A 230 2.46 -14.77 -16.43
C ARG A 230 1.34 -15.46 -15.67
N ASN A 231 1.29 -15.28 -14.33
CA ASN A 231 0.48 -16.11 -13.43
C ASN A 231 -0.31 -15.33 -12.38
N GLY A 232 -0.10 -14.02 -12.21
CA GLY A 232 -0.70 -13.22 -11.12
C GLY A 232 -2.22 -13.28 -11.07
N TRP A 233 -2.89 -13.46 -12.21
CA TRP A 233 -4.34 -13.58 -12.35
C TRP A 233 -4.87 -14.99 -12.11
N LYS A 234 -4.00 -16.01 -12.01
CA LYS A 234 -4.42 -17.42 -11.92
C LYS A 234 -4.69 -17.83 -10.48
N LEU A 235 -5.69 -18.68 -10.32
CA LEU A 235 -5.90 -19.42 -9.09
C LEU A 235 -4.99 -20.66 -9.13
N ASP A 236 -3.74 -20.49 -8.71
CA ASP A 236 -2.74 -21.56 -8.66
C ASP A 236 -2.18 -21.75 -7.25
N PHE A 237 -1.46 -22.83 -7.05
CA PHE A 237 -0.71 -23.11 -5.85
C PHE A 237 0.77 -23.25 -6.24
N PRO A 238 1.54 -22.14 -6.30
CA PRO A 238 2.88 -22.16 -6.81
C PRO A 238 3.80 -23.05 -5.95
N SER A 239 4.60 -23.88 -6.61
CA SER A 239 5.65 -24.64 -5.93
C SER A 239 6.74 -23.71 -5.39
N GLY A 240 7.49 -24.15 -4.37
CA GLY A 240 8.59 -23.36 -3.80
C GLY A 240 8.18 -22.54 -2.58
N SER A 241 7.16 -22.99 -1.84
CA SER A 241 6.85 -22.44 -0.50
C SER A 241 8.04 -22.64 0.43
N THR A 242 8.44 -21.56 1.09
CA THR A 242 9.58 -21.54 2.02
C THR A 242 9.14 -21.60 3.48
N GLY A 243 7.88 -21.25 3.78
CA GLY A 243 7.36 -21.25 5.13
C GLY A 243 5.97 -20.64 5.21
N ALA A 244 5.64 -20.16 6.40
CA ALA A 244 4.39 -19.48 6.72
C ALA A 244 4.64 -18.23 7.56
N LEU A 245 3.95 -17.14 7.20
CA LEU A 245 3.83 -15.95 8.03
C LEU A 245 2.61 -16.10 8.94
N ILE A 246 2.82 -15.92 10.25
CA ILE A 246 1.81 -16.09 11.30
C ILE A 246 1.66 -14.76 12.06
N PRO A 247 0.78 -13.85 11.62
CA PRO A 247 0.47 -12.62 12.34
C PRO A 247 -0.60 -12.86 13.42
N LEU A 248 -0.44 -12.16 14.55
CA LEU A 248 -1.41 -12.02 15.63
C LEU A 248 -1.71 -10.55 15.86
N GLU A 249 -2.98 -10.19 15.99
CA GLU A 249 -3.42 -8.81 16.24
C GLU A 249 -4.49 -8.76 17.32
N LEU A 250 -4.37 -7.81 18.21
CA LEU A 250 -5.39 -7.39 19.16
C LEU A 250 -5.89 -6.01 18.73
N GLY A 251 -7.19 -5.86 18.62
CA GLY A 251 -7.80 -4.59 18.22
C GLY A 251 -8.86 -4.12 19.18
N TRP A 252 -8.99 -2.81 19.28
CA TRP A 252 -10.04 -2.11 20.00
C TRP A 252 -10.59 -0.98 19.10
N THR A 253 -11.90 -0.98 18.87
CA THR A 253 -12.56 -0.03 17.97
C THR A 253 -13.65 0.74 18.72
N PRO A 254 -13.29 1.60 19.72
CA PRO A 254 -14.26 2.33 20.50
C PRO A 254 -14.94 3.43 19.68
N GLY A 255 -16.22 3.68 19.99
CA GLY A 255 -16.92 4.92 19.63
C GLY A 255 -16.91 5.85 20.84
N HIS A 256 -15.76 6.43 21.17
CA HIS A 256 -15.62 7.32 22.32
C HIS A 256 -16.44 8.61 22.12
N ASP A 257 -17.43 8.84 22.99
CA ASP A 257 -18.38 9.98 22.91
C ASP A 257 -19.04 10.13 21.52
N GLY A 258 -19.24 9.00 20.80
CA GLY A 258 -19.74 8.97 19.42
C GLY A 258 -18.67 9.20 18.36
N LEU A 259 -17.41 9.44 18.73
CA LEU A 259 -16.30 9.61 17.81
C LEU A 259 -15.55 8.29 17.63
N PRO A 260 -15.43 7.76 16.39
CA PRO A 260 -14.80 6.46 16.14
C PRO A 260 -13.28 6.48 16.35
N GLY A 261 -12.77 5.37 16.85
CA GLY A 261 -11.35 5.11 17.00
C GLY A 261 -10.99 3.69 16.54
N SER A 262 -9.73 3.46 16.22
CA SER A 262 -9.17 2.15 15.89
C SER A 262 -7.77 2.04 16.46
N TYR A 263 -7.59 1.07 17.34
CA TYR A 263 -6.34 0.82 18.06
C TYR A 263 -5.96 -0.64 17.85
N LYS A 264 -4.81 -0.88 17.27
CA LYS A 264 -4.32 -2.22 16.97
C LYS A 264 -2.92 -2.38 17.48
N VAL A 265 -2.64 -3.49 18.15
CA VAL A 265 -1.30 -3.94 18.48
C VAL A 265 -1.15 -5.36 17.98
N GLY A 266 -0.09 -5.61 17.25
CA GLY A 266 0.16 -6.93 16.71
C GLY A 266 1.64 -7.27 16.60
N GLY A 267 1.87 -8.53 16.31
CA GLY A 267 3.19 -9.06 16.03
C GLY A 267 3.08 -10.18 15.00
N TRP A 268 4.21 -10.58 14.48
CA TRP A 268 4.27 -11.68 13.52
C TRP A 268 5.49 -12.56 13.73
N TYR A 269 5.35 -13.79 13.29
CA TYR A 269 6.41 -14.77 13.22
C TYR A 269 6.39 -15.39 11.82
N ASP A 270 7.52 -15.35 11.11
CA ASP A 270 7.69 -15.96 9.80
C ASP A 270 8.68 -17.12 9.88
N THR A 271 8.24 -18.29 9.43
CA THR A 271 9.02 -19.53 9.47
C THR A 271 9.86 -19.77 8.23
N SER A 272 9.81 -18.88 7.25
CA SER A 272 10.58 -19.05 6.01
C SER A 272 12.07 -18.76 6.16
N GLY A 273 12.44 -18.08 7.26
CA GLY A 273 13.82 -17.69 7.53
C GLY A 273 14.34 -16.60 6.59
N GLY A 274 15.63 -16.32 6.69
CA GLY A 274 16.29 -15.31 5.85
C GLY A 274 17.78 -15.17 6.14
N ASP A 275 18.46 -14.45 5.26
CA ASP A 275 19.89 -14.20 5.34
C ASP A 275 20.22 -13.18 6.42
N ASP A 276 21.21 -13.45 7.26
CA ASP A 276 21.75 -12.46 8.18
C ASP A 276 22.50 -11.35 7.40
N LEU A 277 22.15 -10.09 7.67
CA LEU A 277 22.71 -8.93 6.97
C LEU A 277 24.20 -8.72 7.20
N ARG A 278 24.81 -9.37 8.22
CA ARG A 278 26.16 -9.05 8.66
C ARG A 278 27.09 -10.25 8.81
N LEU A 279 26.53 -11.44 9.12
CA LEU A 279 27.30 -12.62 9.50
C LEU A 279 27.26 -13.71 8.44
N ASP A 280 28.40 -14.36 8.22
CA ASP A 280 28.50 -15.59 7.45
C ASP A 280 28.11 -16.82 8.30
N ARG A 281 28.08 -18.00 7.70
CA ARG A 281 27.74 -19.28 8.34
C ARG A 281 28.59 -19.58 9.58
N ASP A 282 29.84 -19.11 9.60
CA ASP A 282 30.76 -19.25 10.73
C ASP A 282 30.66 -18.11 11.74
N ARG A 283 29.63 -17.24 11.61
CA ARG A 283 29.39 -16.04 12.45
C ARG A 283 30.50 -15.00 12.41
N ARG A 284 31.27 -14.97 11.32
CA ARG A 284 32.27 -13.93 11.04
C ARG A 284 31.62 -12.81 10.21
N PRO A 285 32.19 -11.59 10.18
CA PRO A 285 31.65 -10.52 9.35
C PRO A 285 31.63 -10.92 7.87
N LEU A 286 30.43 -10.93 7.26
CA LEU A 286 30.22 -11.31 5.87
C LEU A 286 31.05 -10.44 4.89
N ALA A 287 31.15 -9.13 5.17
CA ALA A 287 31.95 -8.21 4.37
C ALA A 287 33.46 -8.56 4.36
N LEU A 288 33.96 -9.24 5.39
CA LEU A 288 35.36 -9.68 5.49
C LEU A 288 35.64 -10.98 4.73
N THR A 289 34.65 -11.90 4.78
CA THR A 289 34.85 -13.26 4.28
C THR A 289 34.35 -13.46 2.86
N GLY A 290 33.36 -12.67 2.42
CA GLY A 290 32.65 -12.90 1.16
C GLY A 290 31.96 -14.27 1.08
N GLY A 291 31.75 -14.93 2.24
CA GLY A 291 31.17 -16.26 2.35
C GLY A 291 29.62 -16.23 2.20
N GLU A 292 29.02 -17.40 2.43
CA GLU A 292 27.55 -17.52 2.42
C GLU A 292 26.96 -16.90 3.69
N PRO A 293 25.87 -16.12 3.60
CA PRO A 293 25.20 -15.54 4.77
C PRO A 293 24.73 -16.61 5.78
N LEU A 294 24.76 -16.26 7.05
CA LEU A 294 24.16 -17.08 8.09
C LEU A 294 22.64 -17.12 7.91
N GLN A 295 22.11 -18.32 7.70
CA GLN A 295 20.66 -18.53 7.64
C GLN A 295 20.04 -18.38 9.01
N ARG A 296 19.01 -17.55 9.11
CA ARG A 296 18.14 -17.42 10.28
C ARG A 296 16.89 -18.27 10.06
N ASP A 297 16.53 -19.07 11.04
CA ASP A 297 15.38 -19.99 10.94
C ASP A 297 14.04 -19.29 10.96
N ALA A 298 13.99 -18.06 11.48
CA ALA A 298 12.77 -17.27 11.58
C ALA A 298 13.03 -15.78 11.50
N ARG A 299 11.98 -15.05 11.07
CA ARG A 299 11.90 -13.58 11.07
C ARG A 299 10.66 -13.16 11.87
N TYR A 300 10.71 -12.01 12.52
CA TYR A 300 9.62 -11.58 13.39
C TYR A 300 9.58 -10.06 13.51
N GLY A 301 8.49 -9.58 14.09
CA GLY A 301 8.36 -8.16 14.37
C GLY A 301 7.06 -7.86 15.11
N ALA A 302 6.85 -6.56 15.32
CA ALA A 302 5.66 -6.04 15.97
C ALA A 302 5.23 -4.71 15.35
N TYR A 303 3.95 -4.37 15.53
CA TYR A 303 3.40 -3.10 15.08
C TYR A 303 2.35 -2.56 16.04
N LEU A 304 2.13 -1.26 15.92
CA LEU A 304 1.05 -0.51 16.55
C LEU A 304 0.42 0.38 15.49
N ASN A 305 -0.90 0.30 15.35
CA ASN A 305 -1.70 1.24 14.57
C ASN A 305 -2.70 1.91 15.49
N PHE A 306 -2.75 3.22 15.40
CA PHE A 306 -3.64 4.08 16.16
C PHE A 306 -4.31 5.05 15.21
N GLU A 307 -5.63 5.15 15.26
CA GLU A 307 -6.40 6.17 14.56
C GLU A 307 -7.56 6.61 15.47
N GLN A 308 -7.76 7.91 15.64
CA GLN A 308 -8.83 8.47 16.47
C GLN A 308 -9.41 9.72 15.82
N GLN A 309 -10.71 9.77 15.67
CA GLN A 309 -11.40 11.03 15.43
C GLN A 309 -11.43 11.84 16.74
N VAL A 310 -10.92 13.06 16.73
CA VAL A 310 -10.76 13.90 17.93
C VAL A 310 -11.71 15.08 17.96
N SER A 311 -12.43 15.35 16.87
CA SER A 311 -13.45 16.40 16.82
C SER A 311 -14.48 16.14 15.73
N GLY A 312 -15.60 16.87 15.74
CA GLY A 312 -16.65 16.80 14.75
C GLY A 312 -17.75 15.80 15.09
N GLN A 313 -18.36 15.18 14.08
CA GLN A 313 -19.45 14.21 14.21
C GLN A 313 -18.98 12.83 13.70
N ALA A 314 -19.46 11.75 14.30
CA ALA A 314 -19.01 10.40 14.02
C ALA A 314 -19.09 9.98 12.53
N GLU A 315 -20.09 10.47 11.81
CA GLU A 315 -20.33 10.19 10.38
C GLU A 315 -20.26 11.47 9.52
N GLY A 316 -19.47 12.46 9.93
CA GLY A 316 -19.43 13.75 9.25
C GLY A 316 -18.06 14.42 9.29
N SER A 317 -18.10 15.75 9.22
CA SER A 317 -16.88 16.57 9.32
C SER A 317 -16.18 16.39 10.66
N GLY A 318 -14.86 16.44 10.65
CA GLY A 318 -14.08 16.31 11.87
C GLY A 318 -12.60 16.07 11.62
N THR A 319 -11.85 16.06 12.71
CA THR A 319 -10.41 15.87 12.69
C THR A 319 -10.06 14.45 13.17
N HIS A 320 -9.26 13.76 12.39
CA HIS A 320 -8.69 12.44 12.69
C HIS A 320 -7.19 12.56 12.88
N VAL A 321 -6.65 11.88 13.86
CA VAL A 321 -5.20 11.72 14.06
C VAL A 321 -4.84 10.25 13.94
N PHE A 322 -3.67 9.96 13.39
CA PHE A 322 -3.17 8.59 13.31
C PHE A 322 -1.69 8.50 13.66
N LEU A 323 -1.29 7.36 14.18
CA LEU A 323 0.10 6.97 14.44
C LEU A 323 0.27 5.50 14.10
N ASN A 324 1.23 5.18 13.24
CA ASN A 324 1.61 3.81 12.93
C ASN A 324 3.10 3.61 13.23
N ILE A 325 3.44 2.50 13.86
CA ILE A 325 4.80 2.10 14.19
C ILE A 325 4.96 0.64 13.86
N SER A 326 6.02 0.29 13.13
CA SER A 326 6.41 -1.09 12.85
C SER A 326 7.89 -1.29 13.10
N GLN A 327 8.24 -2.41 13.74
CA GLN A 327 9.62 -2.84 13.99
C GLN A 327 9.78 -4.29 13.56
N ALA A 328 10.65 -4.54 12.59
CA ALA A 328 11.08 -5.88 12.18
C ALA A 328 12.35 -6.32 12.91
N ASP A 329 12.67 -7.60 12.82
CA ASP A 329 13.90 -8.14 13.36
C ASP A 329 15.13 -7.49 12.69
N ARG A 330 16.22 -7.35 13.45
CA ARG A 330 17.42 -6.69 12.95
C ARG A 330 18.44 -7.63 12.30
N ALA A 331 18.19 -8.93 12.34
CA ALA A 331 19.13 -9.86 11.73
C ALA A 331 18.99 -9.85 10.21
N THR A 332 17.76 -9.76 9.71
CA THR A 332 17.44 -9.98 8.30
C THR A 332 16.88 -8.76 7.57
N ALA A 333 16.22 -7.84 8.27
CA ALA A 333 15.55 -6.69 7.65
C ALA A 333 16.52 -5.52 7.42
N ALA A 334 16.80 -5.16 6.16
CA ALA A 334 17.63 -4.02 5.80
C ALA A 334 17.03 -2.67 6.24
N THR A 335 15.71 -2.56 6.19
CA THR A 335 14.90 -1.52 6.82
C THR A 335 14.19 -2.15 8.00
N ASP A 336 14.55 -1.76 9.22
CA ASP A 336 14.07 -2.45 10.43
C ASP A 336 12.92 -1.75 11.15
N ARG A 337 12.62 -0.48 10.82
CA ARG A 337 11.55 0.27 11.47
C ARG A 337 10.94 1.32 10.54
N GLN A 338 9.63 1.49 10.66
CA GLN A 338 8.91 2.61 10.05
C GLN A 338 7.96 3.25 11.07
N VAL A 339 7.89 4.57 11.08
CA VAL A 339 6.94 5.35 11.89
C VAL A 339 6.23 6.32 10.96
N SER A 340 4.92 6.45 11.09
CA SER A 340 4.15 7.52 10.44
C SER A 340 3.12 8.13 11.38
N LEU A 341 2.96 9.44 11.28
CA LEU A 341 2.04 10.24 12.08
C LEU A 341 1.33 11.21 11.14
N GLY A 342 0.03 11.43 11.32
CA GLY A 342 -0.67 12.42 10.52
C GLY A 342 -1.99 12.87 11.12
N ILE A 343 -2.50 13.94 10.50
CA ILE A 343 -3.78 14.57 10.82
C ILE A 343 -4.57 14.70 9.52
N ARG A 344 -5.86 14.36 9.57
CA ARG A 344 -6.82 14.56 8.49
C ARG A 344 -8.00 15.33 9.04
N HIS A 345 -8.44 16.36 8.32
CA HIS A 345 -9.63 17.14 8.64
C HIS A 345 -10.63 17.01 7.49
N VAL A 346 -11.78 16.41 7.76
CA VAL A 346 -12.92 16.28 6.85
C VAL A 346 -13.83 17.50 7.06
N GLY A 347 -14.29 18.12 5.98
CA GLY A 347 -15.13 19.31 6.01
C GLY A 347 -14.38 20.64 6.06
N PRO A 348 -13.15 20.77 5.48
CA PRO A 348 -12.45 22.05 5.48
C PRO A 348 -13.23 23.10 4.69
N PHE A 349 -13.14 24.34 5.12
CA PHE A 349 -13.73 25.50 4.42
C PHE A 349 -15.24 25.40 4.16
N GLY A 350 -15.97 24.62 5.00
CA GLY A 350 -17.41 24.39 4.85
C GLY A 350 -17.79 23.45 3.71
N ARG A 351 -16.84 22.67 3.17
CA ARG A 351 -17.05 21.64 2.16
C ARG A 351 -17.02 20.27 2.82
N GLU A 352 -18.18 19.75 3.18
CA GLU A 352 -18.35 18.58 4.06
C GLU A 352 -17.67 17.32 3.53
N ASP A 353 -17.60 17.12 2.20
CA ASP A 353 -17.03 15.95 1.55
C ASP A 353 -15.53 16.07 1.26
N ASP A 354 -14.96 17.25 1.36
CA ASP A 354 -13.54 17.47 1.10
C ASP A 354 -12.69 17.10 2.34
N MET A 355 -11.39 16.88 2.13
CA MET A 355 -10.47 16.58 3.22
C MET A 355 -9.13 17.28 3.02
N LEU A 356 -8.59 17.84 4.09
CA LEU A 356 -7.21 18.31 4.17
C LEU A 356 -6.40 17.32 5.02
N GLY A 357 -5.23 16.90 4.54
CA GLY A 357 -4.37 15.98 5.25
C GLY A 357 -2.92 16.41 5.26
N ILE A 358 -2.24 16.21 6.39
CA ILE A 358 -0.79 16.30 6.50
C ILE A 358 -0.26 15.09 7.26
N ALA A 359 0.84 14.53 6.77
CA ALA A 359 1.50 13.40 7.41
C ALA A 359 3.02 13.56 7.36
N VAL A 360 3.68 13.00 8.35
CA VAL A 360 5.15 12.88 8.42
C VAL A 360 5.51 11.45 8.78
N GLY A 361 6.62 10.96 8.22
CA GLY A 361 7.07 9.60 8.45
C GLY A 361 8.59 9.47 8.44
N ALA A 362 9.06 8.38 9.00
CA ALA A 362 10.47 8.02 9.04
C ALA A 362 10.65 6.53 8.78
N THR A 363 11.50 6.19 7.81
CA THR A 363 11.91 4.83 7.48
C THR A 363 13.37 4.65 7.90
N HIS A 364 13.65 3.73 8.82
CA HIS A 364 14.95 3.57 9.45
C HIS A 364 15.76 2.47 8.77
N ALA A 365 16.96 2.83 8.31
CA ALA A 365 17.94 1.88 7.83
C ALA A 365 18.60 1.13 8.99
N ASN A 366 18.63 -0.19 8.89
CA ASN A 366 19.16 -1.05 9.94
C ASN A 366 20.66 -0.80 10.20
N PRO A 367 21.08 -0.51 11.45
CA PRO A 367 22.49 -0.30 11.78
C PRO A 367 23.38 -1.48 11.44
N ARG A 368 22.88 -2.73 11.45
CA ARG A 368 23.66 -3.92 11.05
C ARG A 368 24.00 -3.90 9.56
N ALA A 369 23.05 -3.48 8.70
CA ALA A 369 23.28 -3.27 7.29
C ALA A 369 24.31 -2.16 7.07
N ALA A 370 24.19 -1.05 7.81
CA ALA A 370 25.14 0.07 7.76
C ALA A 370 26.56 -0.33 8.21
N GLU A 371 26.68 -1.16 9.26
CA GLU A 371 27.98 -1.68 9.71
C GLU A 371 28.63 -2.62 8.67
N HIS A 372 27.82 -3.52 8.07
CA HIS A 372 28.28 -4.38 6.97
C HIS A 372 28.82 -3.53 5.82
N GLN A 373 28.06 -2.55 5.37
CA GLN A 373 28.41 -1.69 4.25
C GLN A 373 29.69 -0.85 4.53
N ARG A 374 29.82 -0.28 5.74
CA ARG A 374 31.06 0.45 6.12
C ARG A 374 32.28 -0.45 6.13
N LEU A 375 32.14 -1.70 6.57
CA LEU A 375 33.24 -2.67 6.55
C LEU A 375 33.56 -3.08 5.11
N TYR A 376 32.54 -3.36 4.29
CA TYR A 376 32.71 -3.66 2.87
C TYR A 376 33.43 -2.55 2.12
N ASN A 377 33.03 -1.30 2.27
CA ASN A 377 33.61 -0.14 1.62
C ASN A 377 35.10 0.08 2.00
N ARG A 378 35.47 -0.23 3.27
CA ARG A 378 36.89 -0.16 3.67
C ARG A 378 37.75 -1.22 3.00
N LEU A 379 37.19 -2.38 2.69
CA LEU A 379 37.87 -3.49 2.04
C LEU A 379 37.87 -3.39 0.51
N HIS A 380 36.86 -2.71 -0.04
CA HIS A 380 36.65 -2.55 -1.48
C HIS A 380 36.42 -1.07 -1.83
N PRO A 381 37.43 -0.20 -1.70
CA PRO A 381 37.25 1.25 -1.89
C PRO A 381 36.86 1.62 -3.34
N ASP A 382 37.24 0.80 -4.32
CA ASP A 382 36.91 1.02 -5.74
C ASP A 382 35.48 0.62 -6.10
N ASP A 383 34.77 -0.10 -5.19
CA ASP A 383 33.40 -0.57 -5.32
C ASP A 383 32.55 -0.12 -4.11
N ALA A 384 32.86 1.04 -3.58
CA ALA A 384 32.20 1.56 -2.39
C ALA A 384 30.75 2.00 -2.70
N ALA A 385 29.80 1.43 -1.98
CA ALA A 385 28.39 1.82 -2.05
C ALA A 385 28.06 2.95 -1.05
N PRO A 386 27.00 3.75 -1.27
CA PRO A 386 26.56 4.78 -0.35
C PRO A 386 26.28 4.21 1.04
N VAL A 387 26.78 4.89 2.08
CA VAL A 387 26.63 4.41 3.46
C VAL A 387 25.26 4.81 4.01
N LEU A 388 24.56 3.84 4.58
CA LEU A 388 23.29 4.06 5.27
C LEU A 388 23.47 4.86 6.56
N HIS A 389 22.59 5.86 6.79
CA HIS A 389 22.64 6.78 7.94
C HIS A 389 21.24 7.03 8.54
N GLY A 390 20.85 6.26 9.51
CA GLY A 390 19.64 6.54 10.30
C GLY A 390 18.34 6.45 9.50
N ASN A 391 17.67 7.58 9.25
CA ASN A 391 16.34 7.57 8.66
C ASN A 391 16.28 8.36 7.34
N GLU A 392 15.45 7.87 6.41
CA GLU A 392 14.74 8.69 5.45
C GLU A 392 13.52 9.32 6.13
N TYR A 393 13.25 10.60 5.90
CA TYR A 393 12.04 11.27 6.38
C TYR A 393 11.19 11.72 5.23
N VAL A 394 9.87 11.60 5.39
CA VAL A 394 8.88 12.00 4.38
C VAL A 394 7.85 12.91 5.04
N ALA A 395 7.48 13.98 4.36
CA ALA A 395 6.29 14.79 4.67
C ALA A 395 5.39 14.83 3.44
N GLU A 396 4.08 14.71 3.63
CA GLU A 396 3.09 14.88 2.57
C GLU A 396 1.94 15.76 3.05
N LEU A 397 1.56 16.75 2.21
CA LEU A 397 0.39 17.59 2.34
C LEU A 397 -0.55 17.29 1.18
N LEU A 398 -1.82 17.04 1.45
CA LEU A 398 -2.83 16.80 0.43
C LEU A 398 -4.11 17.61 0.68
N TYR A 399 -4.84 17.89 -0.39
CA TYR A 399 -6.23 18.32 -0.37
C TYR A 399 -7.06 17.36 -1.21
N ALA A 400 -8.00 16.67 -0.61
CA ALA A 400 -8.92 15.78 -1.31
C ALA A 400 -10.20 16.56 -1.67
N TRP A 401 -10.33 16.90 -2.93
CA TRP A 401 -11.52 17.51 -3.51
C TRP A 401 -12.46 16.42 -4.00
N ARG A 402 -13.71 16.47 -3.54
CA ARG A 402 -14.77 15.53 -3.94
C ARG A 402 -15.86 16.25 -4.73
N PRO A 403 -15.67 16.44 -6.07
CA PRO A 403 -16.64 17.12 -6.93
C PRO A 403 -17.95 16.34 -7.10
N LEU A 404 -17.89 15.02 -7.01
CA LEU A 404 -19.01 14.08 -7.06
C LEU A 404 -18.79 13.00 -6.01
N PRO A 405 -19.86 12.38 -5.46
CA PRO A 405 -19.73 11.31 -4.48
C PRO A 405 -18.84 10.13 -4.95
N ALA A 406 -18.83 9.86 -6.26
CA ALA A 406 -18.05 8.79 -6.89
C ALA A 406 -16.60 9.18 -7.25
N VAL A 407 -16.23 10.48 -7.17
CA VAL A 407 -14.94 10.97 -7.69
C VAL A 407 -14.21 11.76 -6.62
N THR A 408 -12.96 11.37 -6.36
CA THR A 408 -12.07 12.13 -5.47
C THR A 408 -10.78 12.48 -6.21
N ILE A 409 -10.34 13.73 -6.14
CA ILE A 409 -9.12 14.26 -6.74
C ILE A 409 -8.24 14.83 -5.62
N ARG A 410 -6.99 14.36 -5.49
CA ARG A 410 -6.08 14.69 -4.38
C ARG A 410 -4.76 15.27 -4.90
N PRO A 411 -4.67 16.58 -5.24
CA PRO A 411 -3.38 17.24 -5.37
C PRO A 411 -2.60 17.10 -4.06
N ASN A 412 -1.31 16.81 -4.18
CA ASN A 412 -0.43 16.64 -3.03
C ASN A 412 0.98 17.19 -3.29
N LEU A 413 1.68 17.47 -2.20
CA LEU A 413 3.07 17.86 -2.16
C LEU A 413 3.81 16.91 -1.25
N GLN A 414 4.92 16.34 -1.72
CA GLN A 414 5.76 15.44 -0.93
C GLN A 414 7.16 16.02 -0.81
N TYR A 415 7.75 15.94 0.37
CA TYR A 415 9.13 16.32 0.62
C TYR A 415 9.87 15.17 1.32
N VAL A 416 10.93 14.68 0.69
CA VAL A 416 11.73 13.57 1.21
C VAL A 416 13.10 14.08 1.56
N VAL A 417 13.49 13.90 2.82
CA VAL A 417 14.77 14.28 3.36
C VAL A 417 15.64 13.04 3.51
N ARG A 418 16.85 13.11 3.00
CA ARG A 418 17.81 12.03 3.01
C ARG A 418 17.26 10.74 2.38
N PRO A 419 16.95 10.78 1.06
CA PRO A 419 16.44 9.61 0.32
C PRO A 419 17.32 8.37 0.53
N GLY A 420 16.66 7.19 0.70
CA GLY A 420 17.36 5.93 0.96
C GLY A 420 18.08 5.86 2.30
N ALA A 421 17.90 6.85 3.19
CA ALA A 421 18.70 7.03 4.39
C ALA A 421 20.22 7.13 4.10
N THR A 422 20.59 7.72 2.95
CA THR A 422 21.98 7.99 2.55
C THR A 422 22.22 9.50 2.42
N SER A 423 23.44 9.91 2.16
CA SER A 423 23.80 11.29 1.81
C SER A 423 24.17 11.42 0.33
N GLU A 424 23.88 10.43 -0.48
CA GLU A 424 24.23 10.39 -1.90
C GLU A 424 23.35 11.33 -2.73
N HIS A 425 22.05 11.32 -2.44
CA HIS A 425 21.07 12.16 -3.13
C HIS A 425 20.68 13.36 -2.28
N GLY A 426 20.44 14.50 -2.93
CA GLY A 426 19.82 15.67 -2.30
C GLY A 426 18.35 15.37 -1.95
N ASP A 427 17.78 16.25 -1.13
CA ASP A 427 16.36 16.15 -0.77
C ASP A 427 15.47 16.23 -2.01
N VAL A 428 14.36 15.49 -1.99
CA VAL A 428 13.43 15.36 -3.11
C VAL A 428 12.16 16.13 -2.82
N PHE A 429 11.70 16.94 -3.79
CA PHE A 429 10.39 17.59 -3.76
C PHE A 429 9.53 17.09 -4.93
N VAL A 430 8.35 16.54 -4.62
CA VAL A 430 7.41 15.99 -5.59
C VAL A 430 6.08 16.73 -5.51
N VAL A 431 5.52 17.05 -6.68
CA VAL A 431 4.12 17.47 -6.85
C VAL A 431 3.35 16.28 -7.41
N GLY A 432 2.29 15.88 -6.73
CA GLY A 432 1.48 14.73 -7.06
C GLY A 432 0.01 15.05 -7.29
N LEU A 433 -0.67 14.14 -8.00
CA LEU A 433 -2.12 14.15 -8.18
C LEU A 433 -2.62 12.71 -8.11
N LYS A 434 -3.30 12.35 -7.03
CA LYS A 434 -3.98 11.07 -6.89
C LYS A 434 -5.46 11.24 -7.16
N SER A 435 -6.05 10.35 -7.96
CA SER A 435 -7.48 10.37 -8.28
C SER A 435 -8.10 9.02 -8.05
N SER A 436 -9.32 8.99 -7.56
CA SER A 436 -10.09 7.76 -7.33
C SER A 436 -11.49 7.89 -7.90
N ILE A 437 -11.97 6.85 -8.57
CA ILE A 437 -13.32 6.77 -9.14
C ILE A 437 -13.94 5.45 -8.70
N VAL A 438 -15.17 5.51 -8.23
CA VAL A 438 -16.01 4.34 -7.89
C VAL A 438 -17.12 4.23 -8.95
N PHE A 439 -17.27 3.03 -9.57
CA PHE A 439 -18.21 2.80 -10.66
C PHE A 439 -19.45 2.04 -10.22
#